data_1a44873b7e7990f752b66c27bd0699e2
#
_entry.id   1a44873b7e7990f752b66c27bd0699e2
#
_cell.length_a   1.000
_cell.length_b   1.000
_cell.length_c   1.000
_cell.angle_alpha   90.00
_cell.angle_beta   90.00
_cell.angle_gamma   90.00
#
_symmetry.space_group_name_H-M   'P 1'
#
loop_
_entity.id
_entity.type
_entity.pdbx_description
1 polymer ?
#
loop_
_entity_poly.entity_id
_entity_poly.type
_entity_poly.pdbx_seq_one_letter_code
_entity_poly.pdbx_strand_id
1 'polypeptide(L)'
;PPSRSLNAFLKKRFIAIPVSIITLILIGVLWNVIPAELAPLEDRSKITISTKAAEGASYEYIRDYTEDINALVDSIIPDAEAVTARVSSGSGNVQITLKDIKDRDYSQMEVAEKISKAIKSKTKARAFVQQQSSFGGRKSSMPVQYVLQATSIEKLEKILPEFLNKVYDNPTFQMADVDLKFSSPEVRVNINRDKAGTMGVNVRDVAETLQYGLSGQRMGYFYMNGKQYEILGQINRQQRNQPANIKSIYIRNDAGEMIQLDNLVEFVESVAPPKLYHYNRFISATVSAGLADGKTIGQGLEEMDKIAAQTLDETFRTALSGDSKDYRESSSSLMFAFILALILIYLILAAQFESFKDPFIIMLTVPLAIAGALIFMYFGDITMNIFSQIGIIMLIGLVAKNGILIVE
;
A
#
# COMPACT_ATOMS: atom_id res chain seq x y z
N PRO A 1 -20.19 4.56 -53.75
CA PRO A 1 -19.32 3.39 -53.93
C PRO A 1 -17.94 3.70 -53.34
N PRO A 2 -17.36 2.84 -52.50
CA PRO A 2 -16.08 3.07 -51.81
C PRO A 2 -14.91 3.35 -52.77
N SER A 3 -15.02 2.93 -54.01
CA SER A 3 -14.01 3.11 -55.10
C SER A 3 -13.75 4.57 -55.47
N ARG A 4 -14.73 5.48 -55.39
CA ARG A 4 -14.53 6.90 -55.74
C ARG A 4 -13.74 7.67 -54.67
N SER A 5 -13.99 7.42 -53.40
CA SER A 5 -13.24 8.02 -52.30
C SER A 5 -11.82 7.50 -52.25
N LEU A 6 -11.62 6.19 -52.45
CA LEU A 6 -10.30 5.59 -52.49
C LEU A 6 -9.45 6.15 -53.63
N ASN A 7 -10.00 6.27 -54.83
CA ASN A 7 -9.28 6.85 -55.99
C ASN A 7 -8.96 8.34 -55.80
N ALA A 8 -9.81 9.10 -55.10
CA ALA A 8 -9.50 10.49 -54.74
C ALA A 8 -8.34 10.60 -53.72
N PHE A 9 -8.27 9.65 -52.79
CA PHE A 9 -7.19 9.58 -51.80
C PHE A 9 -5.86 9.15 -52.45
N LEU A 10 -5.87 8.15 -53.32
CA LEU A 10 -4.68 7.68 -54.03
C LEU A 10 -4.06 8.76 -54.95
N LYS A 11 -4.89 9.63 -55.53
CA LYS A 11 -4.40 10.79 -56.32
C LYS A 11 -3.70 11.86 -55.47
N LYS A 12 -3.98 11.91 -54.13
CA LYS A 12 -3.39 12.90 -53.19
C LYS A 12 -2.49 12.19 -52.19
N ARG A 13 -1.58 11.31 -52.63
CA ARG A 13 -0.69 10.50 -51.77
C ARG A 13 0.08 11.29 -50.71
N PHE A 14 0.32 12.58 -50.90
CA PHE A 14 0.99 13.43 -49.94
C PHE A 14 0.15 13.71 -48.66
N ILE A 15 -1.17 13.43 -48.69
CA ILE A 15 -2.01 13.57 -47.47
C ILE A 15 -1.64 12.52 -46.42
N ALA A 16 -1.03 11.39 -46.79
CA ALA A 16 -0.61 10.39 -45.83
C ALA A 16 0.41 10.93 -44.79
N ILE A 17 1.33 11.81 -45.23
CA ILE A 17 2.37 12.37 -44.33
C ILE A 17 1.77 13.23 -43.21
N PRO A 18 0.96 14.28 -43.48
CA PRO A 18 0.35 15.06 -42.39
C PRO A 18 -0.59 14.21 -41.53
N VAL A 19 -1.30 13.23 -42.08
CA VAL A 19 -2.13 12.33 -41.26
C VAL A 19 -1.27 11.53 -40.28
N SER A 20 -0.14 10.96 -40.74
CA SER A 20 0.78 10.23 -39.86
C SER A 20 1.38 11.12 -38.77
N ILE A 21 1.74 12.38 -39.09
CA ILE A 21 2.26 13.32 -38.12
C ILE A 21 1.19 13.69 -37.07
N ILE A 22 -0.04 13.97 -37.51
CA ILE A 22 -1.16 14.28 -36.62
C ILE A 22 -1.44 13.09 -35.70
N THR A 23 -1.40 11.87 -36.24
CA THR A 23 -1.59 10.64 -35.47
C THR A 23 -0.52 10.46 -34.39
N LEU A 24 0.76 10.70 -34.71
CA LEU A 24 1.83 10.63 -33.72
C LEU A 24 1.70 11.68 -32.62
N ILE A 25 1.31 12.91 -32.99
CA ILE A 25 1.05 13.97 -31.99
C ILE A 25 -0.14 13.55 -31.10
N LEU A 26 -1.20 13.04 -31.70
CA LEU A 26 -2.38 12.56 -30.97
C LEU A 26 -2.06 11.43 -29.99
N ILE A 27 -1.23 10.46 -30.40
CA ILE A 27 -0.72 9.41 -29.50
C ILE A 27 0.00 10.03 -28.32
N GLY A 28 0.93 10.96 -28.57
CA GLY A 28 1.69 11.63 -27.49
C GLY A 28 0.79 12.38 -26.51
N VAL A 29 -0.24 13.07 -27.00
CA VAL A 29 -1.20 13.78 -26.15
C VAL A 29 -2.04 12.80 -25.36
N LEU A 30 -2.67 11.83 -26.01
CA LEU A 30 -3.55 10.86 -25.33
C LEU A 30 -2.80 9.99 -24.33
N TRP A 31 -1.56 9.61 -24.63
CA TRP A 31 -0.72 8.84 -23.69
C TRP A 31 -0.48 9.56 -22.39
N ASN A 32 -0.36 10.88 -22.40
CA ASN A 32 -0.18 11.69 -21.19
C ASN A 32 -1.51 12.06 -20.48
N VAL A 33 -2.62 12.05 -21.21
CA VAL A 33 -3.94 12.42 -20.66
C VAL A 33 -4.66 11.22 -20.05
N ILE A 34 -4.52 10.03 -20.64
CA ILE A 34 -5.17 8.83 -20.14
C ILE A 34 -4.55 8.43 -18.79
N PRO A 35 -5.37 8.32 -17.73
CA PRO A 35 -4.88 7.94 -16.41
C PRO A 35 -4.25 6.55 -16.43
N ALA A 36 -3.11 6.36 -15.73
CA ALA A 36 -2.39 5.11 -15.68
C ALA A 36 -2.50 4.46 -14.29
N GLU A 37 -2.84 3.17 -14.27
CA GLU A 37 -2.93 2.36 -13.06
C GLU A 37 -2.37 0.95 -13.28
N LEU A 38 -2.21 0.15 -12.21
CA LEU A 38 -1.70 -1.21 -12.35
C LEU A 38 -2.73 -2.13 -13.01
N ALA A 39 -3.93 -2.14 -12.45
CA ALA A 39 -5.09 -2.86 -12.97
C ALA A 39 -6.37 -2.18 -12.45
N PRO A 40 -7.48 -2.21 -13.20
CA PRO A 40 -8.74 -1.65 -12.76
C PRO A 40 -9.27 -2.40 -11.54
N LEU A 41 -9.98 -1.67 -10.66
CA LEU A 41 -10.69 -2.30 -9.56
C LEU A 41 -11.86 -3.11 -10.10
N GLU A 42 -11.87 -4.40 -9.79
CA GLU A 42 -12.95 -5.31 -10.12
C GLU A 42 -13.87 -5.49 -8.92
N ASP A 43 -15.16 -5.68 -9.21
CA ASP A 43 -16.12 -6.08 -8.19
C ASP A 43 -15.91 -7.57 -7.84
N ARG A 44 -15.29 -7.81 -6.68
CA ARG A 44 -15.00 -9.14 -6.14
C ARG A 44 -15.87 -9.49 -4.95
N SER A 45 -16.91 -8.71 -4.70
CA SER A 45 -17.81 -8.86 -3.55
C SER A 45 -17.08 -8.80 -2.19
N LYS A 46 -15.90 -8.14 -2.12
CA LYS A 46 -15.10 -8.05 -0.89
C LYS A 46 -14.60 -6.65 -0.63
N ILE A 47 -14.94 -6.13 0.55
CA ILE A 47 -14.45 -4.85 1.06
C ILE A 47 -13.75 -5.10 2.38
N THR A 48 -12.67 -4.41 2.63
CA THR A 48 -11.94 -4.46 3.88
C THR A 48 -11.86 -3.07 4.50
N ILE A 49 -12.20 -2.95 5.77
CA ILE A 49 -11.99 -1.71 6.52
C ILE A 49 -10.88 -1.96 7.51
N SER A 50 -9.79 -1.22 7.37
CA SER A 50 -8.70 -1.26 8.33
C SER A 50 -8.85 -0.12 9.32
N THR A 51 -8.80 -0.43 10.61
CA THR A 51 -8.82 0.54 11.70
C THR A 51 -7.46 0.60 12.37
N LYS A 52 -6.96 1.79 12.66
CA LYS A 52 -5.69 2.01 13.37
C LYS A 52 -5.88 3.03 14.47
N ALA A 53 -5.49 2.66 15.68
CA ALA A 53 -5.41 3.57 16.80
C ALA A 53 -4.07 4.32 16.84
N ALA A 54 -3.97 5.33 17.69
CA ALA A 54 -2.70 5.94 18.03
C ALA A 54 -1.76 4.93 18.70
N GLU A 55 -0.45 5.12 18.56
CA GLU A 55 0.53 4.26 19.23
C GLU A 55 0.33 4.32 20.76
N GLY A 56 0.42 3.13 21.39
CA GLY A 56 0.16 2.99 22.82
C GLY A 56 -1.31 2.87 23.23
N ALA A 57 -2.25 2.93 22.29
CA ALA A 57 -3.65 2.69 22.60
C ALA A 57 -3.90 1.26 23.08
N SER A 58 -4.82 1.10 24.04
CA SER A 58 -5.16 -0.21 24.58
C SER A 58 -5.93 -1.07 23.58
N TYR A 59 -5.89 -2.39 23.81
CA TYR A 59 -6.69 -3.35 23.02
C TYR A 59 -8.18 -3.03 23.09
N GLU A 60 -8.69 -2.66 24.26
CA GLU A 60 -10.09 -2.34 24.46
C GLU A 60 -10.51 -1.12 23.64
N TYR A 61 -9.67 -0.09 23.60
CA TYR A 61 -9.95 1.11 22.82
C TYR A 61 -10.15 0.80 21.33
N ILE A 62 -9.25 0.01 20.74
CA ILE A 62 -9.36 -0.33 19.33
C ILE A 62 -10.45 -1.38 19.06
N ARG A 63 -10.73 -2.26 20.04
CA ARG A 63 -11.86 -3.19 19.96
C ARG A 63 -13.17 -2.42 19.88
N ASP A 64 -13.43 -1.54 20.83
CA ASP A 64 -14.67 -0.77 20.93
C ASP A 64 -14.89 0.09 19.67
N TYR A 65 -13.79 0.69 19.16
CA TYR A 65 -13.85 1.42 17.91
C TYR A 65 -14.15 0.51 16.70
N THR A 66 -13.55 -0.68 16.64
CA THR A 66 -13.78 -1.62 15.54
C THR A 66 -15.21 -2.19 15.60
N GLU A 67 -15.76 -2.38 16.80
CA GLU A 67 -17.16 -2.76 17.01
C GLU A 67 -18.11 -1.64 16.57
N ASP A 68 -17.80 -0.36 16.87
CA ASP A 68 -18.55 0.81 16.37
C ASP A 68 -18.58 0.85 14.83
N ILE A 69 -17.45 0.51 14.18
CA ILE A 69 -17.37 0.41 12.71
C ILE A 69 -18.17 -0.78 12.19
N ASN A 70 -18.11 -1.92 12.86
CA ASN A 70 -18.88 -3.10 12.49
C ASN A 70 -20.39 -2.82 12.53
N ALA A 71 -20.88 -2.20 13.60
CA ALA A 71 -22.28 -1.79 13.72
C ALA A 71 -22.71 -0.77 12.65
N LEU A 72 -21.78 0.14 12.27
CA LEU A 72 -22.01 1.07 11.17
C LEU A 72 -22.18 0.32 9.83
N VAL A 73 -21.34 -0.68 9.57
CA VAL A 73 -21.41 -1.53 8.36
C VAL A 73 -22.73 -2.28 8.31
N ASP A 74 -23.13 -2.89 9.40
CA ASP A 74 -24.41 -3.62 9.49
C ASP A 74 -25.61 -2.71 9.21
N SER A 75 -25.53 -1.43 9.59
CA SER A 75 -26.58 -0.45 9.30
C SER A 75 -26.64 0.00 7.82
N ILE A 76 -25.49 -0.03 7.13
CA ILE A 76 -25.39 0.39 5.71
C ILE A 76 -25.72 -0.78 4.77
N ILE A 77 -25.30 -1.99 5.15
CA ILE A 77 -25.46 -3.20 4.34
C ILE A 77 -26.00 -4.34 5.23
N PRO A 78 -27.27 -4.31 5.57
CA PRO A 78 -27.89 -5.35 6.41
C PRO A 78 -27.98 -6.72 5.70
N ASP A 79 -27.79 -6.75 4.39
CA ASP A 79 -27.89 -7.94 3.54
C ASP A 79 -26.52 -8.50 3.10
N ALA A 80 -25.43 -8.07 3.74
CA ALA A 80 -24.11 -8.65 3.52
C ALA A 80 -24.14 -10.16 3.79
N GLU A 81 -23.41 -10.94 2.97
CA GLU A 81 -23.29 -12.39 3.17
C GLU A 81 -22.55 -12.73 4.46
N ALA A 82 -21.47 -12.01 4.74
CA ALA A 82 -20.72 -12.15 5.99
C ALA A 82 -19.96 -10.87 6.32
N VAL A 83 -19.94 -10.53 7.61
CA VAL A 83 -19.07 -9.48 8.17
C VAL A 83 -18.22 -10.10 9.26
N THR A 84 -16.90 -9.96 9.14
CA THR A 84 -15.93 -10.52 10.09
C THR A 84 -15.04 -9.43 10.63
N ALA A 85 -15.10 -9.17 11.93
CA ALA A 85 -14.21 -8.26 12.61
C ALA A 85 -13.06 -9.02 13.29
N ARG A 86 -11.84 -8.55 13.08
CA ARG A 86 -10.63 -9.03 13.75
C ARG A 86 -9.95 -7.85 14.42
N VAL A 87 -9.61 -7.99 15.69
CA VAL A 87 -8.93 -6.96 16.46
C VAL A 87 -7.60 -7.49 16.96
N SER A 88 -6.56 -6.66 16.86
CA SER A 88 -5.23 -6.89 17.40
C SER A 88 -4.81 -5.65 18.21
N SER A 89 -3.71 -5.74 18.95
CA SER A 89 -3.19 -4.56 19.67
C SER A 89 -2.90 -3.44 18.68
N GLY A 90 -3.53 -2.27 18.86
CA GLY A 90 -3.36 -1.07 18.06
C GLY A 90 -4.04 -1.06 16.68
N SER A 91 -4.66 -2.16 16.24
CA SER A 91 -5.31 -2.22 14.92
C SER A 91 -6.49 -3.18 14.89
N GLY A 92 -7.45 -2.88 14.02
CA GLY A 92 -8.57 -3.76 13.71
C GLY A 92 -8.77 -3.88 12.21
N ASN A 93 -9.53 -4.88 11.81
CA ASN A 93 -9.87 -5.13 10.42
C ASN A 93 -11.30 -5.69 10.36
N VAL A 94 -12.16 -5.03 9.59
CA VAL A 94 -13.53 -5.50 9.31
C VAL A 94 -13.57 -5.92 7.85
N GLN A 95 -13.75 -7.21 7.62
CA GLN A 95 -13.88 -7.78 6.28
C GLN A 95 -15.35 -8.03 5.98
N ILE A 96 -15.81 -7.45 4.90
CA ILE A 96 -17.19 -7.53 4.41
C ILE A 96 -17.19 -8.41 3.17
N THR A 97 -18.00 -9.43 3.15
CA THR A 97 -18.32 -10.22 1.96
C THR A 97 -19.73 -9.85 1.53
N LEU A 98 -19.86 -9.29 0.34
CA LEU A 98 -21.15 -8.96 -0.27
C LEU A 98 -21.71 -10.21 -0.95
N LYS A 99 -23.01 -10.26 -1.17
CA LYS A 99 -23.64 -11.28 -2.03
C LYS A 99 -23.02 -11.29 -3.43
N ASP A 100 -23.22 -12.37 -4.16
CA ASP A 100 -22.80 -12.45 -5.56
C ASP A 100 -23.37 -11.26 -6.35
N ILE A 101 -22.63 -10.76 -7.32
CA ILE A 101 -23.02 -9.61 -8.15
C ILE A 101 -24.38 -9.81 -8.85
N LYS A 102 -24.79 -11.06 -9.07
CA LYS A 102 -26.07 -11.42 -9.66
C LYS A 102 -27.25 -11.30 -8.71
N ASP A 103 -26.97 -11.31 -7.40
CA ASP A 103 -27.98 -11.36 -6.33
C ASP A 103 -28.11 -10.01 -5.61
N ARG A 104 -27.57 -8.91 -6.18
CA ARG A 104 -27.64 -7.56 -5.63
C ARG A 104 -27.73 -6.50 -6.70
N ASP A 105 -28.38 -5.38 -6.37
CA ASP A 105 -28.60 -4.25 -7.29
C ASP A 105 -27.58 -3.12 -7.14
N TYR A 106 -26.53 -3.31 -6.33
CA TYR A 106 -25.50 -2.31 -6.04
C TYR A 106 -24.10 -2.87 -6.30
N SER A 107 -23.17 -1.99 -6.69
CA SER A 107 -21.77 -2.38 -6.91
C SER A 107 -20.95 -2.33 -5.61
N GLN A 108 -19.84 -3.08 -5.59
CA GLN A 108 -18.85 -2.99 -4.51
C GLN A 108 -18.31 -1.57 -4.34
N MET A 109 -18.13 -0.82 -5.46
CA MET A 109 -17.60 0.54 -5.44
C MET A 109 -18.57 1.52 -4.78
N GLU A 110 -19.87 1.44 -5.09
CA GLU A 110 -20.90 2.27 -4.43
C GLU A 110 -20.97 2.04 -2.94
N VAL A 111 -20.86 0.78 -2.52
CA VAL A 111 -20.83 0.40 -1.11
C VAL A 111 -19.57 0.93 -0.43
N ALA A 112 -18.41 0.76 -1.05
CA ALA A 112 -17.14 1.25 -0.52
C ALA A 112 -17.15 2.78 -0.35
N GLU A 113 -17.77 3.51 -1.29
CA GLU A 113 -17.92 4.97 -1.22
C GLU A 113 -18.86 5.38 -0.07
N LYS A 114 -20.04 4.72 0.05
CA LYS A 114 -20.98 4.97 1.15
C LYS A 114 -20.33 4.76 2.52
N ILE A 115 -19.63 3.65 2.69
CA ILE A 115 -18.90 3.35 3.94
C ILE A 115 -17.80 4.38 4.16
N SER A 116 -17.01 4.74 3.14
CA SER A 116 -15.93 5.71 3.24
C SER A 116 -16.44 7.08 3.71
N LYS A 117 -17.58 7.53 3.19
CA LYS A 117 -18.23 8.78 3.64
C LYS A 117 -18.73 8.69 5.08
N ALA A 118 -19.33 7.56 5.46
CA ALA A 118 -19.86 7.37 6.81
C ALA A 118 -18.75 7.28 7.88
N ILE A 119 -17.63 6.64 7.57
CA ILE A 119 -16.48 6.50 8.48
C ILE A 119 -15.83 7.86 8.79
N LYS A 120 -15.87 8.84 7.90
CA LYS A 120 -15.30 10.18 8.14
C LYS A 120 -15.89 10.86 9.39
N SER A 121 -17.09 10.50 9.81
CA SER A 121 -17.72 11.00 11.03
C SER A 121 -17.18 10.35 12.32
N LYS A 122 -16.45 9.25 12.22
CA LYS A 122 -15.92 8.46 13.34
C LYS A 122 -14.46 8.83 13.62
N THR A 123 -14.25 9.81 14.49
CA THR A 123 -12.94 10.44 14.72
C THR A 123 -12.10 9.85 15.85
N LYS A 124 -12.61 8.85 16.60
CA LYS A 124 -11.89 8.24 17.75
C LYS A 124 -10.56 7.58 17.32
N ALA A 125 -10.53 6.93 16.17
CA ALA A 125 -9.33 6.34 15.58
C ALA A 125 -9.38 6.52 14.05
N ARG A 126 -8.32 6.12 13.36
CA ARG A 126 -8.30 6.17 11.89
C ARG A 126 -8.93 4.91 11.31
N ALA A 127 -9.85 5.07 10.37
CA ALA A 127 -10.42 3.96 9.60
C ALA A 127 -10.38 4.30 8.10
N PHE A 128 -10.11 3.31 7.28
CA PHE A 128 -10.08 3.47 5.84
C PHE A 128 -10.60 2.22 5.15
N VAL A 129 -11.36 2.45 4.09
CA VAL A 129 -11.93 1.42 3.25
C VAL A 129 -10.91 1.03 2.19
N GLN A 130 -10.72 -0.27 2.03
CA GLN A 130 -9.82 -0.83 1.04
C GLN A 130 -10.57 -1.83 0.18
N GLN A 131 -10.36 -1.74 -1.11
CA GLN A 131 -10.81 -2.71 -2.09
C GLN A 131 -9.62 -3.52 -2.56
N GLN A 132 -9.82 -4.81 -2.80
CA GLN A 132 -8.75 -5.68 -3.23
C GLN A 132 -8.39 -5.37 -4.68
N SER A 133 -7.12 -5.10 -4.95
CA SER A 133 -6.60 -4.96 -6.30
C SER A 133 -6.75 -6.26 -7.09
N SER A 134 -6.97 -6.17 -8.40
CA SER A 134 -7.04 -7.32 -9.31
C SER A 134 -5.69 -8.03 -9.47
N PHE A 135 -4.61 -7.31 -9.23
CA PHE A 135 -3.23 -7.82 -9.25
C PHE A 135 -2.57 -7.65 -7.87
N GLY A 136 -1.67 -8.55 -7.50
CA GLY A 136 -0.94 -8.47 -6.26
C GLY A 136 -1.72 -9.04 -5.07
N GLY A 137 -1.57 -10.32 -4.78
CA GLY A 137 -2.32 -11.05 -3.74
C GLY A 137 -1.99 -10.69 -2.30
N ARG A 138 -1.44 -9.51 -1.98
CA ARG A 138 -1.15 -9.08 -0.62
C ARG A 138 -2.13 -8.04 -0.11
N LYS A 139 -2.67 -8.37 1.04
CA LYS A 139 -3.66 -7.65 1.83
C LYS A 139 -3.39 -6.16 1.97
N SER A 140 -4.43 -5.38 1.65
CA SER A 140 -4.81 -4.16 2.36
C SER A 140 -3.66 -3.20 2.70
N SER A 141 -2.92 -2.75 1.71
CA SER A 141 -2.08 -1.58 1.83
C SER A 141 -2.64 -0.46 0.95
N MET A 142 -2.36 0.78 1.32
CA MET A 142 -2.67 1.90 0.45
C MET A 142 -1.91 1.75 -0.87
N PRO A 143 -2.49 2.18 -2.02
CA PRO A 143 -1.92 1.93 -3.34
C PRO A 143 -0.54 2.55 -3.54
N VAL A 144 -0.31 3.74 -2.96
CA VAL A 144 1.00 4.40 -3.01
C VAL A 144 1.82 3.99 -1.80
N GLN A 145 2.97 3.35 -2.04
CA GLN A 145 3.93 2.94 -1.03
C GLN A 145 5.33 3.41 -1.41
N TYR A 146 5.77 4.46 -0.72
CA TYR A 146 7.02 5.14 -0.97
C TYR A 146 7.99 4.93 0.19
N VAL A 147 9.14 4.32 -0.08
CA VAL A 147 10.12 3.94 0.94
C VAL A 147 11.22 4.98 1.00
N LEU A 148 11.36 5.62 2.14
CA LEU A 148 12.48 6.49 2.46
C LEU A 148 13.56 5.67 3.14
N GLN A 149 14.78 5.74 2.65
CA GLN A 149 15.94 5.02 3.18
C GLN A 149 16.98 6.02 3.66
N ALA A 150 17.52 5.78 4.83
CA ALA A 150 18.56 6.62 5.42
C ALA A 150 19.69 5.79 6.04
N THR A 151 20.80 6.45 6.33
CA THR A 151 21.95 5.84 7.00
C THR A 151 21.78 5.73 8.50
N SER A 152 20.88 6.54 9.08
CA SER A 152 20.58 6.51 10.52
C SER A 152 19.11 6.81 10.79
N ILE A 153 18.62 6.38 11.95
CA ILE A 153 17.24 6.56 12.37
C ILE A 153 16.93 8.02 12.70
N GLU A 154 17.91 8.74 13.25
CA GLU A 154 17.76 10.15 13.63
C GLU A 154 17.50 11.05 12.42
N LYS A 155 18.04 10.67 11.25
CA LYS A 155 17.73 11.38 9.99
C LYS A 155 16.27 11.19 9.60
N LEU A 156 15.75 9.95 9.71
CA LEU A 156 14.34 9.68 9.43
C LEU A 156 13.42 10.40 10.43
N GLU A 157 13.79 10.41 11.71
CA GLU A 157 13.01 11.12 12.74
C GLU A 157 12.83 12.60 12.42
N LYS A 158 13.87 13.25 11.92
CA LYS A 158 13.82 14.68 11.58
C LYS A 158 13.04 14.98 10.31
N ILE A 159 13.17 14.13 9.29
CA ILE A 159 12.61 14.43 7.97
C ILE A 159 11.15 13.98 7.81
N LEU A 160 10.75 12.90 8.49
CA LEU A 160 9.41 12.31 8.34
C LEU A 160 8.26 13.28 8.61
N PRO A 161 8.29 14.13 9.67
CA PRO A 161 7.21 15.09 9.92
C PRO A 161 7.03 16.09 8.76
N GLU A 162 8.13 16.63 8.23
CA GLU A 162 8.09 17.57 7.11
C GLU A 162 7.57 16.89 5.83
N PHE A 163 8.10 15.70 5.54
CA PHE A 163 7.67 14.91 4.38
C PHE A 163 6.18 14.58 4.45
N LEU A 164 5.70 14.09 5.59
CA LEU A 164 4.29 13.74 5.79
C LEU A 164 3.37 14.96 5.69
N ASN A 165 3.77 16.11 6.24
CA ASN A 165 2.97 17.33 6.13
C ASN A 165 2.78 17.73 4.66
N LYS A 166 3.84 17.68 3.83
CA LYS A 166 3.70 17.95 2.38
C LYS A 166 2.83 16.93 1.67
N VAL A 167 2.85 15.66 2.10
CA VAL A 167 1.95 14.64 1.54
C VAL A 167 0.49 14.92 1.95
N TYR A 168 0.22 15.32 3.20
CA TYR A 168 -1.12 15.68 3.66
C TYR A 168 -1.69 16.92 2.97
N ASP A 169 -0.83 17.91 2.68
CA ASP A 169 -1.25 19.14 2.01
C ASP A 169 -1.46 18.96 0.50
N ASN A 170 -1.02 17.85 -0.07
CA ASN A 170 -1.16 17.59 -1.51
C ASN A 170 -2.54 17.01 -1.83
N PRO A 171 -3.33 17.66 -2.73
CA PRO A 171 -4.70 17.23 -3.05
C PRO A 171 -4.78 15.88 -3.78
N THR A 172 -3.67 15.33 -4.23
CA THR A 172 -3.61 14.00 -4.86
C THR A 172 -3.85 12.88 -3.85
N PHE A 173 -3.58 13.14 -2.56
CA PHE A 173 -3.70 12.15 -1.51
C PHE A 173 -4.90 12.46 -0.60
N GLN A 174 -5.71 11.44 -0.34
CA GLN A 174 -6.81 11.53 0.61
C GLN A 174 -6.33 11.33 2.04
N MET A 175 -5.30 10.51 2.21
CA MET A 175 -4.70 10.17 3.50
C MET A 175 -3.29 9.63 3.31
N ALA A 176 -2.49 9.76 4.36
CA ALA A 176 -1.17 9.14 4.43
C ALA A 176 -0.94 8.52 5.80
N ASP A 177 -0.07 7.53 5.86
CA ASP A 177 0.43 6.93 7.11
C ASP A 177 1.87 6.48 6.90
N VAL A 178 2.64 6.39 7.97
CA VAL A 178 4.01 5.88 7.96
C VAL A 178 4.12 4.70 8.91
N ASP A 179 4.89 3.70 8.54
CA ASP A 179 5.13 2.53 9.37
C ASP A 179 6.07 2.85 10.55
N LEU A 180 7.07 3.69 10.36
CA LEU A 180 8.01 4.13 11.39
C LEU A 180 7.44 5.33 12.15
N LYS A 181 7.04 5.13 13.39
CA LYS A 181 6.47 6.16 14.26
C LYS A 181 7.31 6.33 15.51
N PHE A 182 7.63 7.57 15.86
CA PHE A 182 8.41 7.95 17.04
C PHE A 182 7.53 8.38 18.21
N SER A 183 6.30 7.88 18.29
CA SER A 183 5.29 8.33 19.25
C SER A 183 4.81 7.23 20.20
N SER A 184 5.43 6.05 20.19
CA SER A 184 5.04 4.98 21.11
C SER A 184 5.55 5.31 22.52
N PRO A 185 4.66 5.46 23.51
CA PRO A 185 5.10 5.68 24.88
C PRO A 185 5.82 4.44 25.42
N GLU A 186 6.96 4.65 26.02
CA GLU A 186 7.73 3.62 26.70
C GLU A 186 8.15 4.08 28.11
N VAL A 187 8.35 3.13 28.99
CA VAL A 187 8.97 3.36 30.31
C VAL A 187 10.34 2.70 30.30
N ARG A 188 11.37 3.53 30.31
CA ARG A 188 12.76 3.06 30.40
C ARG A 188 13.12 2.83 31.86
N VAL A 189 13.63 1.64 32.14
CA VAL A 189 14.03 1.23 33.49
C VAL A 189 15.56 1.28 33.59
N ASN A 190 16.08 2.28 34.29
CA ASN A 190 17.50 2.42 34.51
C ASN A 190 17.84 1.79 35.89
N ILE A 191 18.60 0.70 35.88
CA ILE A 191 18.99 -0.02 37.10
C ILE A 191 20.23 0.62 37.69
N ASN A 192 20.14 1.06 38.96
CA ASN A 192 21.29 1.52 39.72
C ASN A 192 22.08 0.31 40.26
N ARG A 193 23.13 -0.07 39.51
CA ARG A 193 23.91 -1.29 39.78
C ARG A 193 24.63 -1.22 41.16
N ASP A 194 25.08 -0.06 41.59
CA ASP A 194 25.78 0.12 42.87
C ASP A 194 24.83 -0.08 44.03
N LYS A 195 23.64 0.53 43.98
CA LYS A 195 22.60 0.31 45.00
C LYS A 195 22.11 -1.15 45.00
N ALA A 196 21.90 -1.76 43.84
CA ALA A 196 21.48 -3.15 43.73
C ALA A 196 22.52 -4.10 44.37
N GLY A 197 23.80 -3.90 44.09
CA GLY A 197 24.88 -4.67 44.69
C GLY A 197 24.98 -4.49 46.21
N THR A 198 24.82 -3.24 46.70
CA THR A 198 24.83 -2.95 48.14
C THR A 198 23.66 -3.61 48.88
N MET A 199 22.51 -3.72 48.24
CA MET A 199 21.31 -4.36 48.81
C MET A 199 21.24 -5.87 48.56
N GLY A 200 22.27 -6.46 47.97
CA GLY A 200 22.32 -7.92 47.66
C GLY A 200 21.29 -8.36 46.62
N VAL A 201 21.01 -7.50 45.61
CA VAL A 201 20.09 -7.78 44.54
C VAL A 201 20.84 -7.84 43.22
N ASN A 202 20.69 -8.94 42.46
CA ASN A 202 21.29 -9.08 41.17
C ASN A 202 20.45 -8.34 40.11
N VAL A 203 21.12 -7.72 39.14
CA VAL A 203 20.46 -7.07 37.98
C VAL A 203 19.54 -8.04 37.23
N ARG A 204 19.90 -9.31 37.15
CA ARG A 204 19.10 -10.36 36.54
C ARG A 204 17.76 -10.55 37.27
N ASP A 205 17.78 -10.54 38.60
CA ASP A 205 16.57 -10.72 39.41
C ASP A 205 15.59 -9.56 39.23
N VAL A 206 16.12 -8.33 39.06
CA VAL A 206 15.31 -7.14 38.69
C VAL A 206 14.64 -7.39 37.33
N ALA A 207 15.38 -7.81 36.33
CA ALA A 207 14.85 -8.05 34.96
C ALA A 207 13.80 -9.18 34.94
N GLU A 208 14.08 -10.29 35.63
CA GLU A 208 13.18 -11.44 35.73
C GLU A 208 11.89 -11.08 36.47
N THR A 209 11.98 -10.32 37.57
CA THR A 209 10.80 -9.86 38.34
C THR A 209 9.90 -8.96 37.48
N LEU A 210 10.47 -8.02 36.74
CA LEU A 210 9.72 -7.18 35.82
C LEU A 210 9.09 -7.99 34.69
N GLN A 211 9.83 -8.94 34.11
CA GLN A 211 9.33 -9.82 33.07
C GLN A 211 8.15 -10.65 33.56
N TYR A 212 8.29 -11.31 34.70
CA TYR A 212 7.23 -12.19 35.25
C TYR A 212 6.01 -11.38 35.65
N GLY A 213 6.20 -10.22 36.25
CA GLY A 213 5.12 -9.37 36.70
C GLY A 213 4.33 -8.73 35.56
N LEU A 214 5.02 -8.20 34.54
CA LEU A 214 4.40 -7.38 33.50
C LEU A 214 4.02 -8.18 32.24
N SER A 215 4.92 -9.05 31.75
CA SER A 215 4.70 -9.81 30.53
C SER A 215 3.95 -11.13 30.75
N GLY A 216 3.94 -11.61 31.99
CA GLY A 216 3.44 -12.93 32.35
C GLY A 216 4.48 -14.04 32.10
N GLN A 217 4.50 -15.00 33.00
CA GLN A 217 5.37 -16.18 32.93
C GLN A 217 4.51 -17.43 32.76
N ARG A 218 4.87 -18.27 31.79
CA ARG A 218 4.32 -19.63 31.73
C ARG A 218 4.92 -20.47 32.85
N MET A 219 4.07 -20.82 33.84
CA MET A 219 4.46 -21.60 35.01
C MET A 219 4.37 -23.11 34.77
N GLY A 220 3.55 -23.53 33.82
CA GLY A 220 3.34 -24.93 33.51
C GLY A 220 2.15 -25.19 32.61
N TYR A 221 1.72 -26.43 32.61
CA TYR A 221 0.55 -26.87 31.85
C TYR A 221 -0.37 -27.71 32.74
N PHE A 222 -1.65 -27.69 32.46
CA PHE A 222 -2.60 -28.67 33.01
C PHE A 222 -3.43 -29.27 31.87
N TYR A 223 -3.93 -30.48 32.10
CA TYR A 223 -4.70 -31.22 31.13
C TYR A 223 -6.15 -31.25 31.57
N MET A 224 -7.07 -30.92 30.68
CA MET A 224 -8.52 -30.98 30.93
C MET A 224 -9.22 -31.34 29.62
N ASN A 225 -10.13 -32.33 29.68
CA ASN A 225 -10.90 -32.81 28.54
C ASN A 225 -10.06 -33.19 27.31
N GLY A 226 -8.89 -33.83 27.52
CA GLY A 226 -7.98 -34.24 26.46
C GLY A 226 -7.20 -33.13 25.79
N LYS A 227 -7.27 -31.89 26.30
CA LYS A 227 -6.54 -30.74 25.83
C LYS A 227 -5.56 -30.24 26.88
N GLN A 228 -4.43 -29.72 26.40
CA GLN A 228 -3.39 -29.08 27.22
C GLN A 228 -3.62 -27.59 27.29
N TYR A 229 -3.61 -27.02 28.50
CA TYR A 229 -3.76 -25.60 28.77
C TYR A 229 -2.52 -25.05 29.46
N GLU A 230 -2.12 -23.82 29.10
CA GLU A 230 -1.02 -23.13 29.75
C GLU A 230 -1.48 -22.42 31.03
N ILE A 231 -0.63 -22.47 32.06
CA ILE A 231 -0.80 -21.70 33.29
C ILE A 231 0.10 -20.47 33.18
N LEU A 232 -0.51 -19.29 33.05
CA LEU A 232 0.21 -18.00 32.99
C LEU A 232 0.08 -17.28 34.33
N GLY A 233 1.23 -17.00 34.94
CA GLY A 233 1.32 -16.15 36.15
C GLY A 233 1.68 -14.73 35.76
N GLN A 234 0.91 -13.75 36.25
CA GLN A 234 1.20 -12.31 36.04
C GLN A 234 0.56 -11.49 37.17
N ILE A 235 1.07 -10.26 37.35
CA ILE A 235 0.47 -9.31 38.30
C ILE A 235 -0.94 -8.92 37.81
N ASN A 236 -1.88 -8.76 38.76
CA ASN A 236 -3.24 -8.36 38.44
C ASN A 236 -3.26 -7.06 37.63
N ARG A 237 -4.15 -6.96 36.65
CA ARG A 237 -4.25 -5.83 35.74
C ARG A 237 -4.41 -4.48 36.46
N GLN A 238 -5.16 -4.43 37.53
CA GLN A 238 -5.34 -3.20 38.34
C GLN A 238 -4.05 -2.70 38.99
N GLN A 239 -3.10 -3.60 39.27
CA GLN A 239 -1.81 -3.32 39.87
C GLN A 239 -0.69 -3.06 38.86
N ARG A 240 -0.97 -3.09 37.54
CA ARG A 240 0.01 -2.85 36.46
C ARG A 240 -0.49 -1.90 35.37
N ASN A 241 -1.60 -1.20 35.60
CA ASN A 241 -2.21 -0.30 34.62
C ASN A 241 -1.63 1.12 34.64
N GLN A 242 -0.77 1.44 35.59
CA GLN A 242 -0.10 2.74 35.69
C GLN A 242 1.40 2.55 35.95
N PRO A 243 2.28 3.40 35.36
CA PRO A 243 3.72 3.34 35.61
C PRO A 243 4.08 3.41 37.09
N ALA A 244 3.34 4.19 37.88
CA ALA A 244 3.52 4.30 39.33
C ALA A 244 3.40 2.95 40.06
N ASN A 245 2.55 2.06 39.58
CA ASN A 245 2.33 0.75 40.20
C ASN A 245 3.55 -0.18 40.05
N ILE A 246 4.40 0.04 39.05
CA ILE A 246 5.63 -0.75 38.84
C ILE A 246 6.61 -0.49 40.00
N LYS A 247 6.61 0.70 40.55
CA LYS A 247 7.46 1.09 41.68
C LYS A 247 7.18 0.30 42.95
N SER A 248 5.94 -0.19 43.12
CA SER A 248 5.51 -0.94 44.30
C SER A 248 5.82 -2.44 44.26
N ILE A 249 6.46 -2.93 43.18
CA ILE A 249 6.89 -4.31 43.08
C ILE A 249 8.05 -4.55 44.04
N TYR A 250 8.08 -5.73 44.69
CA TYR A 250 9.14 -6.15 45.59
C TYR A 250 9.98 -7.25 44.97
N ILE A 251 11.28 -7.19 45.26
CA ILE A 251 12.28 -8.18 44.86
C ILE A 251 12.90 -8.77 46.13
N ARG A 252 13.13 -10.07 46.14
CA ARG A 252 13.83 -10.76 47.21
C ARG A 252 15.35 -10.66 46.97
N ASN A 253 16.11 -10.22 48.00
CA ASN A 253 17.54 -10.20 47.97
C ASN A 253 18.14 -11.57 48.38
N ASP A 254 19.46 -11.71 48.31
CA ASP A 254 20.19 -12.93 48.70
C ASP A 254 20.02 -13.30 50.19
N ALA A 255 19.73 -12.34 51.05
CA ALA A 255 19.43 -12.53 52.48
C ALA A 255 17.97 -12.95 52.74
N GLY A 256 17.10 -12.97 51.71
CA GLY A 256 15.69 -13.31 51.84
C GLY A 256 14.78 -12.13 52.18
N GLU A 257 15.29 -10.91 52.22
CA GLU A 257 14.53 -9.69 52.52
C GLU A 257 13.84 -9.17 51.25
N MET A 258 12.67 -8.53 51.45
CA MET A 258 11.89 -7.94 50.35
C MET A 258 12.25 -6.47 50.18
N ILE A 259 12.89 -6.16 49.03
CA ILE A 259 13.32 -4.81 48.68
C ILE A 259 12.39 -4.26 47.63
N GLN A 260 11.87 -3.05 47.83
CA GLN A 260 11.02 -2.37 46.86
C GLN A 260 11.82 -1.92 45.63
N LEU A 261 11.27 -2.16 44.45
CA LEU A 261 11.93 -1.90 43.18
C LEU A 261 12.34 -0.44 42.99
N ASP A 262 11.54 0.52 43.50
CA ASP A 262 11.82 1.97 43.43
C ASP A 262 13.17 2.37 44.09
N ASN A 263 13.69 1.56 45.00
CA ASN A 263 15.00 1.78 45.60
C ASN A 263 16.17 1.40 44.65
N LEU A 264 15.91 0.55 43.68
CA LEU A 264 16.90 -0.08 42.80
C LEU A 264 16.92 0.53 41.43
N VAL A 265 15.81 1.12 40.97
CA VAL A 265 15.65 1.54 39.57
C VAL A 265 15.08 2.97 39.51
N GLU A 266 15.41 3.62 38.40
CA GLU A 266 14.81 4.89 38.01
C GLU A 266 13.93 4.64 36.78
N PHE A 267 12.69 5.10 36.85
CA PHE A 267 11.74 5.00 35.74
C PHE A 267 11.70 6.32 34.98
N VAL A 268 12.04 6.30 33.71
CA VAL A 268 12.02 7.46 32.81
C VAL A 268 10.98 7.20 31.73
N GLU A 269 9.94 8.02 31.68
CA GLU A 269 8.97 8.00 30.60
C GLU A 269 9.61 8.63 29.37
N SER A 270 9.55 7.94 28.25
CA SER A 270 10.09 8.37 26.97
C SER A 270 9.17 7.93 25.83
N VAL A 271 9.53 8.32 24.62
CA VAL A 271 8.87 7.85 23.41
C VAL A 271 9.92 7.22 22.50
N ALA A 272 9.58 6.12 21.88
CA ALA A 272 10.48 5.43 20.96
C ALA A 272 9.70 4.75 19.83
N PRO A 273 10.33 4.46 18.70
CA PRO A 273 9.70 3.66 17.67
C PRO A 273 9.58 2.20 18.15
N PRO A 274 8.39 1.62 18.15
CA PRO A 274 8.17 0.25 18.62
C PRO A 274 8.79 -0.80 17.69
N LYS A 275 9.04 -0.44 16.43
CA LYS A 275 9.61 -1.29 15.40
C LYS A 275 10.57 -0.49 14.53
N LEU A 276 11.68 -1.14 14.15
CA LEU A 276 12.63 -0.61 13.19
C LEU A 276 12.49 -1.38 11.88
N TYR A 277 12.44 -0.65 10.77
CA TYR A 277 12.28 -1.21 9.45
C TYR A 277 13.54 -1.06 8.64
N HIS A 278 13.82 -2.07 7.83
CA HIS A 278 14.92 -2.07 6.88
C HIS A 278 14.40 -2.45 5.49
N TYR A 279 14.84 -1.72 4.50
CA TYR A 279 14.61 -2.04 3.10
C TYR A 279 15.92 -2.04 2.35
N ASN A 280 16.25 -3.14 1.65
CA ASN A 280 17.54 -3.32 0.96
C ASN A 280 18.75 -3.02 1.88
N ARG A 281 18.70 -3.46 3.13
CA ARG A 281 19.74 -3.28 4.18
C ARG A 281 19.88 -1.86 4.74
N PHE A 282 19.13 -0.88 4.26
CA PHE A 282 19.09 0.47 4.82
C PHE A 282 17.96 0.60 5.84
N ILE A 283 18.18 1.41 6.86
CA ILE A 283 17.11 1.82 7.77
C ILE A 283 16.08 2.56 6.93
N SER A 284 14.81 2.23 7.09
CA SER A 284 13.77 2.74 6.21
C SER A 284 12.48 3.09 6.95
N ALA A 285 11.72 3.98 6.33
CA ALA A 285 10.34 4.26 6.65
C ALA A 285 9.51 4.20 5.38
N THR A 286 8.39 3.46 5.43
CA THR A 286 7.47 3.37 4.30
C THR A 286 6.30 4.31 4.53
N VAL A 287 6.23 5.34 3.69
CA VAL A 287 5.07 6.22 3.60
C VAL A 287 4.05 5.58 2.68
N SER A 288 2.89 5.27 3.24
CA SER A 288 1.76 4.72 2.50
C SER A 288 0.69 5.79 2.34
N ALA A 289 0.18 6.01 1.12
CA ALA A 289 -0.84 7.01 0.86
C ALA A 289 -2.00 6.44 0.06
N GLY A 290 -3.21 6.84 0.47
CA GLY A 290 -4.44 6.62 -0.29
C GLY A 290 -4.65 7.75 -1.28
N LEU A 291 -5.10 7.43 -2.47
CA LEU A 291 -5.34 8.39 -3.53
C LEU A 291 -6.70 9.09 -3.34
N ALA A 292 -6.79 10.34 -3.74
CA ALA A 292 -8.05 11.06 -3.84
C ALA A 292 -8.89 10.51 -5.01
N ASP A 293 -10.20 10.76 -4.97
CA ASP A 293 -11.13 10.28 -6.00
C ASP A 293 -10.69 10.73 -7.40
N GLY A 294 -10.66 9.82 -8.35
CA GLY A 294 -10.23 10.05 -9.74
C GLY A 294 -8.70 10.18 -9.93
N LYS A 295 -7.88 9.98 -8.89
CA LYS A 295 -6.42 9.96 -9.00
C LYS A 295 -5.90 8.54 -9.16
N THR A 296 -4.80 8.40 -9.91
CA THR A 296 -4.17 7.11 -10.20
C THR A 296 -2.85 6.93 -9.46
N ILE A 297 -2.40 5.68 -9.37
CA ILE A 297 -1.13 5.34 -8.72
C ILE A 297 0.06 6.05 -9.41
N GLY A 298 0.02 6.17 -10.75
CA GLY A 298 1.05 6.89 -11.50
C GLY A 298 1.17 8.34 -11.08
N GLN A 299 0.04 9.07 -11.01
CA GLN A 299 -0.01 10.46 -10.54
C GLN A 299 0.44 10.58 -9.08
N GLY A 300 0.03 9.62 -8.23
CA GLY A 300 0.48 9.59 -6.83
C GLY A 300 1.99 9.43 -6.69
N LEU A 301 2.60 8.57 -7.50
CA LEU A 301 4.05 8.37 -7.50
C LEU A 301 4.82 9.60 -8.02
N GLU A 302 4.33 10.26 -9.05
CA GLU A 302 4.92 11.50 -9.56
C GLU A 302 4.91 12.61 -8.49
N GLU A 303 3.81 12.75 -7.75
CA GLU A 303 3.72 13.72 -6.66
C GLU A 303 4.63 13.34 -5.48
N MET A 304 4.75 12.04 -5.15
CA MET A 304 5.73 11.59 -4.15
C MET A 304 7.16 11.88 -4.56
N ASP A 305 7.51 11.66 -5.84
CA ASP A 305 8.84 11.96 -6.38
C ASP A 305 9.14 13.49 -6.31
N LYS A 306 8.14 14.36 -6.58
CA LYS A 306 8.27 15.82 -6.43
C LYS A 306 8.47 16.23 -4.98
N ILE A 307 7.69 15.67 -4.05
CA ILE A 307 7.82 15.93 -2.61
C ILE A 307 9.20 15.47 -2.13
N ALA A 308 9.65 14.30 -2.57
CA ALA A 308 10.97 13.77 -2.23
C ALA A 308 12.09 14.69 -2.72
N ALA A 309 12.03 15.17 -3.97
CA ALA A 309 13.01 16.10 -4.52
C ALA A 309 13.07 17.45 -3.77
N GLN A 310 11.98 17.88 -3.14
CA GLN A 310 11.91 19.13 -2.37
C GLN A 310 12.32 19.00 -0.90
N THR A 311 12.31 17.75 -0.37
CA THR A 311 12.44 17.52 1.07
C THR A 311 13.73 16.76 1.41
N LEU A 312 14.14 15.82 0.55
CA LEU A 312 15.25 14.92 0.83
C LEU A 312 16.55 15.48 0.25
N ASP A 313 17.63 15.33 1.01
CA ASP A 313 19.00 15.60 0.54
C ASP A 313 19.63 14.33 -0.09
N GLU A 314 20.84 14.46 -0.65
CA GLU A 314 21.57 13.37 -1.32
C GLU A 314 21.92 12.19 -0.41
N THR A 315 21.76 12.31 0.90
CA THR A 315 22.04 11.23 1.87
C THR A 315 20.90 10.25 2.02
N PHE A 316 19.70 10.61 1.51
CA PHE A 316 18.55 9.73 1.45
C PHE A 316 18.49 9.00 0.12
N ARG A 317 17.88 7.83 0.16
CA ARG A 317 17.50 7.07 -1.03
C ARG A 317 16.00 6.79 -0.99
N THR A 318 15.41 6.70 -2.15
CA THR A 318 14.00 6.34 -2.30
C THR A 318 13.87 4.99 -2.97
N ALA A 319 12.84 4.26 -2.60
CA ALA A 319 12.47 3.00 -3.24
C ALA A 319 10.94 2.86 -3.24
N LEU A 320 10.43 1.91 -3.97
CA LEU A 320 9.00 1.59 -4.00
C LEU A 320 8.75 0.23 -3.39
N SER A 321 7.58 0.04 -2.79
CA SER A 321 7.13 -1.23 -2.22
C SER A 321 5.69 -1.52 -2.67
N GLY A 322 5.27 -2.79 -2.54
CA GLY A 322 3.91 -3.22 -2.87
C GLY A 322 3.45 -2.83 -4.27
N ASP A 323 2.19 -2.40 -4.38
CA ASP A 323 1.54 -2.06 -5.66
C ASP A 323 2.31 -0.97 -6.45
N SER A 324 2.96 -0.04 -5.75
CA SER A 324 3.81 1.00 -6.36
C SER A 324 5.01 0.41 -7.09
N LYS A 325 5.66 -0.58 -6.48
CA LYS A 325 6.79 -1.29 -7.10
C LYS A 325 6.31 -2.10 -8.29
N ASP A 326 5.23 -2.86 -8.11
CA ASP A 326 4.66 -3.72 -9.16
C ASP A 326 4.22 -2.87 -10.37
N TYR A 327 3.64 -1.69 -10.13
CA TYR A 327 3.29 -0.73 -11.18
C TYR A 327 4.52 -0.26 -11.97
N ARG A 328 5.58 0.17 -11.27
CA ARG A 328 6.80 0.70 -11.92
C ARG A 328 7.53 -0.39 -12.72
N GLU A 329 7.66 -1.59 -12.16
CA GLU A 329 8.32 -2.73 -12.80
C GLU A 329 7.51 -3.26 -13.99
N SER A 330 6.20 -3.36 -13.87
CA SER A 330 5.33 -3.81 -14.96
C SER A 330 5.33 -2.82 -16.11
N SER A 331 5.23 -1.53 -15.84
CA SER A 331 5.24 -0.49 -16.87
C SER A 331 6.54 -0.49 -17.68
N SER A 332 7.69 -0.65 -17.01
CA SER A 332 8.99 -0.71 -17.70
C SER A 332 9.16 -1.99 -18.53
N SER A 333 8.72 -3.13 -18.00
CA SER A 333 8.80 -4.43 -18.70
C SER A 333 7.89 -4.47 -19.92
N LEU A 334 6.68 -3.91 -19.83
CA LEU A 334 5.75 -3.86 -20.97
C LEU A 334 6.22 -2.90 -22.06
N MET A 335 6.85 -1.78 -21.71
CA MET A 335 7.47 -0.88 -22.68
C MET A 335 8.60 -1.58 -23.46
N PHE A 336 9.45 -2.32 -22.73
CA PHE A 336 10.49 -3.14 -23.38
C PHE A 336 9.88 -4.20 -24.32
N ALA A 337 8.86 -4.94 -23.87
CA ALA A 337 8.16 -5.93 -24.66
C ALA A 337 7.50 -5.31 -25.90
N PHE A 338 6.92 -4.11 -25.79
CA PHE A 338 6.33 -3.37 -26.89
C PHE A 338 7.38 -3.02 -27.96
N ILE A 339 8.52 -2.47 -27.58
CA ILE A 339 9.60 -2.14 -28.52
C ILE A 339 10.15 -3.40 -29.17
N LEU A 340 10.36 -4.47 -28.39
CA LEU A 340 10.83 -5.74 -28.92
C LEU A 340 9.83 -6.35 -29.93
N ALA A 341 8.52 -6.28 -29.63
CA ALA A 341 7.48 -6.74 -30.53
C ALA A 341 7.51 -5.99 -31.87
N LEU A 342 7.67 -4.67 -31.85
CA LEU A 342 7.80 -3.87 -33.09
C LEU A 342 9.02 -4.29 -33.92
N ILE A 343 10.18 -4.47 -33.26
CA ILE A 343 11.40 -4.92 -33.95
C ILE A 343 11.22 -6.30 -34.55
N LEU A 344 10.66 -7.26 -33.79
CA LEU A 344 10.44 -8.62 -34.27
C LEU A 344 9.46 -8.67 -35.44
N ILE A 345 8.34 -7.95 -35.38
CA ILE A 345 7.38 -7.86 -36.47
C ILE A 345 8.06 -7.28 -37.72
N TYR A 346 8.83 -6.20 -37.56
CA TYR A 346 9.57 -5.61 -38.69
C TYR A 346 10.55 -6.59 -39.31
N LEU A 347 11.33 -7.33 -38.53
CA LEU A 347 12.31 -8.30 -39.03
C LEU A 347 11.63 -9.49 -39.72
N ILE A 348 10.52 -10.00 -39.18
CA ILE A 348 9.75 -11.07 -39.79
C ILE A 348 9.19 -10.63 -41.16
N LEU A 349 8.61 -9.43 -41.20
CA LEU A 349 8.11 -8.86 -42.45
C LEU A 349 9.25 -8.64 -43.45
N ALA A 350 10.41 -8.16 -43.04
CA ALA A 350 11.56 -7.95 -43.89
C ALA A 350 12.08 -9.26 -44.49
N ALA A 351 12.06 -10.34 -43.70
CA ALA A 351 12.41 -11.67 -44.19
C ALA A 351 11.37 -12.24 -45.15
N GLN A 352 10.07 -11.99 -44.92
CA GLN A 352 8.98 -12.47 -45.74
C GLN A 352 8.91 -11.78 -47.12
N PHE A 353 9.12 -10.46 -47.15
CA PHE A 353 9.06 -9.65 -48.34
C PHE A 353 10.41 -9.50 -49.08
N GLU A 354 11.49 -10.05 -48.54
CA GLU A 354 12.86 -9.87 -49.04
C GLU A 354 13.21 -8.39 -49.32
N SER A 355 12.60 -7.49 -48.55
CA SER A 355 12.68 -6.03 -48.71
C SER A 355 12.66 -5.34 -47.34
N PHE A 356 13.42 -4.25 -47.22
CA PHE A 356 13.35 -3.42 -46.04
C PHE A 356 12.37 -2.23 -46.17
N LYS A 357 11.88 -1.95 -47.37
CA LYS A 357 10.96 -0.84 -47.64
C LYS A 357 9.52 -1.21 -47.36
N ASP A 358 9.07 -2.40 -47.81
CA ASP A 358 7.69 -2.83 -47.71
C ASP A 358 7.25 -3.01 -46.24
N PRO A 359 8.05 -3.65 -45.37
CA PRO A 359 7.76 -3.71 -43.92
C PRO A 359 7.62 -2.34 -43.27
N PHE A 360 8.46 -1.36 -43.67
CA PHE A 360 8.36 -0.01 -43.12
C PHE A 360 7.04 0.65 -43.52
N ILE A 361 6.54 0.46 -44.72
CA ILE A 361 5.25 0.98 -45.18
C ILE A 361 4.10 0.32 -44.40
N ILE A 362 4.17 -0.99 -44.16
CA ILE A 362 3.18 -1.70 -43.33
C ILE A 362 3.19 -1.18 -41.92
N MET A 363 4.36 -0.98 -41.32
CA MET A 363 4.51 -0.49 -39.97
C MET A 363 3.98 0.96 -39.76
N LEU A 364 3.87 1.76 -40.81
CA LEU A 364 3.21 3.08 -40.76
C LEU A 364 1.71 3.01 -40.43
N THR A 365 1.09 1.86 -40.60
CA THR A 365 -0.31 1.65 -40.19
C THR A 365 -0.46 1.44 -38.67
N VAL A 366 0.59 0.99 -38.01
CA VAL A 366 0.59 0.73 -36.55
C VAL A 366 0.25 1.97 -35.71
N PRO A 367 0.87 3.15 -35.93
CA PRO A 367 0.48 4.35 -35.20
C PRO A 367 -1.00 4.71 -35.31
N LEU A 368 -1.59 4.51 -36.51
CA LEU A 368 -3.02 4.79 -36.70
C LEU A 368 -3.92 3.87 -35.87
N ALA A 369 -3.54 2.59 -35.76
CA ALA A 369 -4.26 1.64 -34.92
C ALA A 369 -4.13 1.96 -33.41
N ILE A 370 -2.92 2.33 -32.96
CA ILE A 370 -2.68 2.75 -31.58
C ILE A 370 -3.50 4.00 -31.26
N ALA A 371 -3.51 5.01 -32.16
CA ALA A 371 -4.32 6.20 -31.97
C ALA A 371 -5.81 5.86 -31.84
N GLY A 372 -6.30 4.95 -32.67
CA GLY A 372 -7.69 4.46 -32.60
C GLY A 372 -8.00 3.79 -31.26
N ALA A 373 -7.10 2.95 -30.76
CA ALA A 373 -7.24 2.32 -29.43
C ALA A 373 -7.24 3.36 -28.31
N LEU A 374 -6.32 4.32 -28.33
CA LEU A 374 -6.24 5.39 -27.32
C LEU A 374 -7.44 6.32 -27.34
N ILE A 375 -7.98 6.66 -28.52
CA ILE A 375 -9.22 7.42 -28.66
C ILE A 375 -10.39 6.67 -28.00
N PHE A 376 -10.50 5.37 -28.29
CA PHE A 376 -11.55 4.54 -27.69
C PHE A 376 -11.42 4.46 -26.17
N MET A 377 -10.19 4.30 -25.67
CA MET A 377 -9.93 4.31 -24.21
C MET A 377 -10.29 5.66 -23.57
N TYR A 378 -9.95 6.77 -24.21
CA TYR A 378 -10.23 8.11 -23.71
C TYR A 378 -11.75 8.38 -23.61
N PHE A 379 -12.52 8.05 -24.64
CA PHE A 379 -13.97 8.24 -24.63
C PHE A 379 -14.74 7.19 -23.81
N GLY A 380 -14.11 6.04 -23.56
CA GLY A 380 -14.67 4.97 -22.74
C GLY A 380 -14.27 5.02 -21.27
N ASP A 381 -13.59 6.08 -20.84
CA ASP A 381 -13.04 6.22 -19.47
C ASP A 381 -12.22 5.01 -19.03
N ILE A 382 -11.51 4.39 -19.98
CA ILE A 382 -10.66 3.22 -19.72
C ILE A 382 -9.25 3.70 -19.40
N THR A 383 -8.69 3.19 -18.30
CA THR A 383 -7.35 3.51 -17.85
C THR A 383 -6.26 2.76 -18.62
N MET A 384 -5.07 3.35 -18.71
CA MET A 384 -3.88 2.67 -19.18
C MET A 384 -3.38 1.72 -18.09
N ASN A 385 -3.59 0.42 -18.27
CA ASN A 385 -3.22 -0.63 -17.32
C ASN A 385 -2.55 -1.81 -18.03
N ILE A 386 -2.13 -2.82 -17.28
CA ILE A 386 -1.44 -4.00 -17.83
C ILE A 386 -2.27 -4.66 -18.97
N PHE A 387 -3.58 -4.79 -18.77
CA PHE A 387 -4.45 -5.44 -19.76
C PHE A 387 -4.59 -4.62 -21.05
N SER A 388 -4.78 -3.31 -20.93
CA SER A 388 -4.86 -2.41 -22.09
C SER A 388 -3.55 -2.34 -22.86
N GLN A 389 -2.40 -2.36 -22.16
CA GLN A 389 -1.08 -2.39 -22.80
C GLN A 389 -0.85 -3.71 -23.55
N ILE A 390 -1.21 -4.86 -22.98
CA ILE A 390 -1.18 -6.16 -23.67
C ILE A 390 -2.11 -6.13 -24.89
N GLY A 391 -3.31 -5.55 -24.75
CA GLY A 391 -4.27 -5.38 -25.84
C GLY A 391 -3.69 -4.56 -27.00
N ILE A 392 -2.95 -3.48 -26.72
CA ILE A 392 -2.27 -2.67 -27.72
C ILE A 392 -1.18 -3.49 -28.42
N ILE A 393 -0.39 -4.29 -27.71
CA ILE A 393 0.62 -5.19 -28.30
C ILE A 393 -0.04 -6.21 -29.24
N MET A 394 -1.14 -6.82 -28.83
CA MET A 394 -1.90 -7.75 -29.68
C MET A 394 -2.47 -7.06 -30.92
N LEU A 395 -2.95 -5.82 -30.78
CA LEU A 395 -3.50 -5.02 -31.88
C LEU A 395 -2.44 -4.78 -32.97
N ILE A 396 -1.18 -4.56 -32.61
CA ILE A 396 -0.08 -4.38 -33.56
C ILE A 396 0.07 -5.63 -34.44
N GLY A 397 0.02 -6.83 -33.86
CA GLY A 397 0.08 -8.09 -34.59
C GLY A 397 -1.09 -8.27 -35.57
N LEU A 398 -2.31 -7.91 -35.16
CA LEU A 398 -3.50 -7.99 -36.01
C LEU A 398 -3.42 -7.01 -37.20
N VAL A 399 -2.97 -5.78 -36.93
CA VAL A 399 -2.85 -4.74 -37.97
C VAL A 399 -1.74 -5.09 -38.97
N ALA A 400 -0.60 -5.59 -38.48
CA ALA A 400 0.49 -6.05 -39.33
C ALA A 400 0.01 -7.17 -40.30
N LYS A 401 -0.77 -8.15 -39.82
CA LYS A 401 -1.38 -9.19 -40.64
C LYS A 401 -2.27 -8.61 -41.74
N ASN A 402 -3.14 -7.66 -41.42
CA ASN A 402 -3.99 -7.02 -42.41
C ASN A 402 -3.19 -6.19 -43.43
N GLY A 403 -2.11 -5.53 -42.95
CA GLY A 403 -1.18 -4.81 -43.82
C GLY A 403 -0.48 -5.72 -44.86
N ILE A 404 -0.09 -6.93 -44.46
CA ILE A 404 0.48 -7.94 -45.36
C ILE A 404 -0.50 -8.25 -46.51
N LEU A 405 -1.76 -8.56 -46.20
CA LEU A 405 -2.79 -8.88 -47.18
C LEU A 405 -3.11 -7.76 -48.16
N ILE A 406 -2.76 -6.51 -47.83
CA ILE A 406 -2.98 -5.35 -48.72
C ILE A 406 -1.78 -5.12 -49.63
N VAL A 407 -0.58 -5.42 -49.16
CA VAL A 407 0.68 -5.17 -49.89
C VAL A 407 1.03 -6.36 -50.81
N GLU A 408 0.64 -7.58 -50.45
CA GLU A 408 0.75 -8.77 -51.27
C GLU A 408 -0.30 -8.77 -52.43
#